data_729a6713b93a9a19b1a4f856a2be1612
#
_entry.id   729a6713b93a9a19b1a4f856a2be1612
#
_cell.length_a   1.000
_cell.length_b   1.000
_cell.length_c   1.000
_cell.angle_alpha   90.00
_cell.angle_beta   90.00
_cell.angle_gamma   90.00
#
_symmetry.space_group_name_H-M   'P 1'
#
loop_
_entity.id
_entity.type
_entity.pdbx_description
1 polymer ?
#
loop_
_entity_poly.entity_id
_entity_poly.type
_entity_poly.pdbx_seq_one_letter_code
_entity_poly.pdbx_strand_id
1 'polypeptide(L)'
;MGIFDKFKIGFKKSASAFTSGLRDIIIKKEIDDKTLDQIEEYLIQSDVGLVAAKEIKKIIAEEKIDPKKDIMNEVNLILKNYIITLMKPLENEGFFNKKEKLNAVLVSGVNGVGKTTTIGKIGKILKSNGSKVMFSACDTFRAAAIEQLESWANKIDVQITKSAQGSDPASVAYNAIEEALKGGFNHVLIDTAGRLQNKKNLMEEYKKIANVTKKIDPDAPHDVILVLDATSGQNVINQVEEFNKIIPITGLIMTKLDGTAKGGILLALAKKYKLPIIALGLGEKEDDLQIFNAEKFAEAFTQIN
;
A
#
# COMPACT_ATOMS: atom_id res chain seq x y z
N MET A 1 -0.01 -17.88 -14.85
CA MET A 1 0.23 -16.44 -15.04
C MET A 1 1.25 -16.01 -14.00
N GLY A 2 2.43 -15.55 -14.41
CA GLY A 2 3.51 -15.20 -13.49
C GLY A 2 3.20 -13.93 -12.69
N ILE A 3 3.90 -13.71 -11.56
CA ILE A 3 3.78 -12.48 -10.75
C ILE A 3 4.04 -11.23 -11.60
N PHE A 4 4.98 -11.31 -12.53
CA PHE A 4 5.32 -10.24 -13.46
C PHE A 4 4.14 -9.86 -14.39
N ASP A 5 3.40 -10.85 -14.89
CA ASP A 5 2.23 -10.61 -15.74
C ASP A 5 1.12 -9.87 -14.98
N LYS A 6 0.95 -10.16 -13.69
CA LYS A 6 -0.05 -9.49 -12.83
C LYS A 6 0.30 -8.03 -12.60
N PHE A 7 1.58 -7.70 -12.37
CA PHE A 7 2.03 -6.30 -12.29
C PHE A 7 1.77 -5.56 -13.60
N LYS A 8 2.17 -6.10 -14.75
CA LYS A 8 1.94 -5.47 -16.06
C LYS A 8 0.46 -5.24 -16.33
N ILE A 9 -0.40 -6.20 -16.03
CA ILE A 9 -1.85 -6.08 -16.27
C ILE A 9 -2.47 -5.06 -15.31
N GLY A 10 -2.16 -5.14 -14.01
CA GLY A 10 -2.70 -4.24 -13.01
C GLY A 10 -2.28 -2.78 -13.22
N PHE A 11 -1.05 -2.55 -13.68
CA PHE A 11 -0.55 -1.20 -13.98
C PHE A 11 -0.81 -0.71 -15.39
N LYS A 12 -1.37 -1.54 -16.28
CA LYS A 12 -1.50 -1.21 -17.70
C LYS A 12 -2.15 0.16 -17.96
N LYS A 13 -3.21 0.48 -17.23
CA LYS A 13 -3.92 1.75 -17.38
C LYS A 13 -3.07 2.95 -16.90
N SER A 14 -2.48 2.86 -15.72
CA SER A 14 -1.60 3.90 -15.17
C SER A 14 -0.37 4.10 -16.04
N ALA A 15 0.30 3.02 -16.39
CA ALA A 15 1.52 3.05 -17.19
C ALA A 15 1.27 3.58 -18.62
N SER A 16 0.19 3.13 -19.28
CA SER A 16 -0.12 3.61 -20.63
C SER A 16 -0.49 5.08 -20.65
N ALA A 17 -1.27 5.57 -19.66
CA ALA A 17 -1.59 6.99 -19.55
C ALA A 17 -0.32 7.82 -19.28
N PHE A 18 0.52 7.36 -18.36
CA PHE A 18 1.76 8.04 -17.99
C PHE A 18 2.75 8.10 -19.17
N THR A 19 3.04 6.97 -19.82
CA THR A 19 4.00 6.92 -20.93
C THR A 19 3.50 7.63 -22.18
N SER A 20 2.17 7.61 -22.48
CA SER A 20 1.63 8.35 -23.64
C SER A 20 1.74 9.87 -23.44
N GLY A 21 1.37 10.38 -22.25
CA GLY A 21 1.50 11.81 -21.98
C GLY A 21 2.95 12.31 -21.99
N LEU A 22 3.90 11.49 -21.50
CA LEU A 22 5.31 11.81 -21.59
C LEU A 22 5.79 11.82 -23.05
N ARG A 23 5.33 10.87 -23.87
CA ARG A 23 5.64 10.82 -25.30
C ARG A 23 5.15 12.05 -26.05
N ASP A 24 3.96 12.53 -25.74
CA ASP A 24 3.38 13.73 -26.38
C ASP A 24 4.21 14.99 -26.11
N ILE A 25 4.93 15.03 -24.98
CA ILE A 25 5.85 16.12 -24.62
C ILE A 25 7.18 15.95 -25.35
N ILE A 26 7.71 14.72 -25.43
CA ILE A 26 9.04 14.40 -25.99
C ILE A 26 8.97 14.14 -27.51
N ILE A 27 8.18 14.92 -28.26
CA ILE A 27 8.07 14.77 -29.72
C ILE A 27 9.33 15.28 -30.45
N LYS A 28 10.12 16.16 -29.81
CA LYS A 28 11.31 16.80 -30.40
C LYS A 28 12.54 15.91 -30.24
N LYS A 29 13.48 16.03 -31.19
CA LYS A 29 14.76 15.30 -31.17
C LYS A 29 15.75 15.80 -30.12
N GLU A 30 15.45 16.88 -29.41
CA GLU A 30 16.28 17.48 -28.37
C GLU A 30 15.44 17.87 -27.16
N ILE A 31 15.94 17.64 -25.96
CA ILE A 31 15.32 18.07 -24.71
C ILE A 31 15.87 19.45 -24.34
N ASP A 32 15.12 20.49 -24.68
CA ASP A 32 15.40 21.88 -24.29
C ASP A 32 14.79 22.19 -22.89
N ASP A 33 15.16 23.36 -22.33
CA ASP A 33 14.66 23.80 -21.00
C ASP A 33 13.13 23.83 -20.96
N LYS A 34 12.49 24.22 -22.05
CA LYS A 34 11.01 24.23 -22.15
C LYS A 34 10.42 22.84 -22.08
N THR A 35 11.04 21.87 -22.72
CA THR A 35 10.63 20.46 -22.65
C THR A 35 10.84 19.90 -21.25
N LEU A 36 11.93 20.26 -20.57
CA LEU A 36 12.18 19.91 -19.17
C LEU A 36 11.12 20.47 -18.22
N ASP A 37 10.69 21.73 -18.43
CA ASP A 37 9.62 22.34 -17.64
C ASP A 37 8.28 21.62 -17.86
N GLN A 38 7.96 21.26 -19.10
CA GLN A 38 6.75 20.51 -19.44
C GLN A 38 6.77 19.09 -18.82
N ILE A 39 7.93 18.42 -18.80
CA ILE A 39 8.09 17.12 -18.13
C ILE A 39 7.84 17.28 -16.62
N GLU A 40 8.43 18.27 -15.96
CA GLU A 40 8.20 18.53 -14.53
C GLU A 40 6.72 18.76 -14.24
N GLU A 41 6.06 19.63 -15.01
CA GLU A 41 4.63 19.91 -14.85
C GLU A 41 3.78 18.65 -15.02
N TYR A 42 4.07 17.85 -16.05
CA TYR A 42 3.37 16.60 -16.30
C TYR A 42 3.55 15.58 -15.16
N LEU A 43 4.78 15.44 -14.62
CA LEU A 43 5.04 14.57 -13.47
C LEU A 43 4.23 14.99 -12.24
N ILE A 44 4.10 16.30 -11.99
CA ILE A 44 3.29 16.84 -10.90
C ILE A 44 1.79 16.52 -11.14
N GLN A 45 1.28 16.73 -12.34
CA GLN A 45 -0.10 16.42 -12.73
C GLN A 45 -0.40 14.90 -12.64
N SER A 46 0.62 14.07 -12.81
CA SER A 46 0.56 12.61 -12.67
C SER A 46 0.71 12.11 -11.22
N ASP A 47 0.54 13.00 -10.24
CA ASP A 47 0.63 12.72 -8.79
C ASP A 47 2.03 12.22 -8.32
N VAL A 48 3.11 12.41 -9.09
CA VAL A 48 4.49 12.05 -8.71
C VAL A 48 4.99 12.91 -7.53
N GLY A 49 4.41 14.10 -7.37
CA GLY A 49 4.77 15.05 -6.32
C GLY A 49 5.93 15.96 -6.71
N LEU A 50 5.91 17.20 -6.19
CA LEU A 50 6.81 18.29 -6.58
C LEU A 50 8.30 17.93 -6.38
N VAL A 51 8.65 17.30 -5.26
CA VAL A 51 10.06 17.02 -4.93
C VAL A 51 10.63 15.98 -5.89
N ALA A 52 9.92 14.87 -6.11
CA ALA A 52 10.36 13.83 -7.02
C ALA A 52 10.39 14.33 -8.48
N ALA A 53 9.40 15.14 -8.90
CA ALA A 53 9.36 15.73 -10.25
C ALA A 53 10.58 16.62 -10.53
N LYS A 54 10.96 17.48 -9.58
CA LYS A 54 12.16 18.31 -9.69
C LYS A 54 13.46 17.52 -9.76
N GLU A 55 13.57 16.46 -8.96
CA GLU A 55 14.75 15.58 -9.02
C GLU A 55 14.85 14.85 -10.35
N ILE A 56 13.74 14.30 -10.85
CA ILE A 56 13.69 13.64 -12.15
C ILE A 56 14.09 14.62 -13.26
N LYS A 57 13.52 15.83 -13.28
CA LYS A 57 13.89 16.88 -14.24
C LYS A 57 15.39 17.15 -14.22
N LYS A 58 15.96 17.32 -13.01
CA LYS A 58 17.38 17.57 -12.84
C LYS A 58 18.25 16.43 -13.41
N ILE A 59 17.87 15.18 -13.13
CA ILE A 59 18.59 14.01 -13.65
C ILE A 59 18.53 13.97 -15.18
N ILE A 60 17.35 14.22 -15.78
CA ILE A 60 17.19 14.25 -17.24
C ILE A 60 18.04 15.37 -17.86
N ALA A 61 18.12 16.54 -17.20
CA ALA A 61 18.93 17.67 -17.68
C ALA A 61 20.45 17.40 -17.61
N GLU A 62 20.89 16.65 -16.58
CA GLU A 62 22.31 16.30 -16.37
C GLU A 62 22.78 15.15 -17.29
N GLU A 63 21.86 14.26 -17.68
CA GLU A 63 22.13 13.16 -18.61
C GLU A 63 22.28 13.69 -20.04
N LYS A 64 23.44 13.43 -20.65
CA LYS A 64 23.68 13.77 -22.06
C LYS A 64 23.00 12.75 -22.96
N ILE A 65 21.69 12.92 -23.14
CA ILE A 65 20.92 12.04 -24.02
C ILE A 65 21.41 12.19 -25.46
N ASP A 66 21.88 11.08 -26.05
CA ASP A 66 22.33 11.07 -27.44
C ASP A 66 21.15 11.27 -28.39
N PRO A 67 21.12 12.37 -29.20
CA PRO A 67 20.00 12.64 -30.13
C PRO A 67 19.80 11.55 -31.21
N LYS A 68 20.78 10.65 -31.38
CA LYS A 68 20.68 9.54 -32.34
C LYS A 68 19.93 8.34 -31.76
N LYS A 69 19.74 8.30 -30.44
CA LYS A 69 18.98 7.25 -29.74
C LYS A 69 17.49 7.61 -29.66
N ASP A 70 16.69 6.64 -29.28
CA ASP A 70 15.29 6.88 -28.92
C ASP A 70 15.21 7.62 -27.57
N ILE A 71 15.02 8.94 -27.65
CA ILE A 71 14.98 9.83 -26.49
C ILE A 71 13.93 9.38 -25.48
N MET A 72 12.77 8.90 -25.93
CA MET A 72 11.71 8.41 -25.05
C MET A 72 12.16 7.19 -24.26
N ASN A 73 12.90 6.29 -24.89
CA ASN A 73 13.46 5.11 -24.24
C ASN A 73 14.52 5.49 -23.19
N GLU A 74 15.40 6.45 -23.51
CA GLU A 74 16.40 6.95 -22.54
C GLU A 74 15.74 7.63 -21.34
N VAL A 75 14.73 8.49 -21.55
CA VAL A 75 13.97 9.12 -20.46
C VAL A 75 13.25 8.08 -19.60
N ASN A 76 12.62 7.07 -20.21
CA ASN A 76 11.97 6.00 -19.45
C ASN A 76 12.98 5.16 -18.66
N LEU A 77 14.20 4.96 -19.17
CA LEU A 77 15.26 4.27 -18.46
C LEU A 77 15.75 5.09 -17.24
N ILE A 78 15.90 6.40 -17.39
CA ILE A 78 16.21 7.31 -16.28
C ILE A 78 15.12 7.21 -15.20
N LEU A 79 13.86 7.28 -15.61
CA LEU A 79 12.70 7.12 -14.71
C LEU A 79 12.71 5.77 -14.00
N LYS A 80 12.94 4.67 -14.71
CA LYS A 80 13.05 3.32 -14.15
C LYS A 80 14.11 3.27 -13.06
N ASN A 81 15.32 3.77 -13.36
CA ASN A 81 16.44 3.77 -12.42
C ASN A 81 16.15 4.66 -11.18
N TYR A 82 15.56 5.83 -11.39
CA TYR A 82 15.13 6.70 -10.29
C TYR A 82 14.12 6.00 -9.37
N ILE A 83 13.10 5.38 -9.95
CA ILE A 83 12.06 4.65 -9.20
C ILE A 83 12.69 3.52 -8.39
N ILE A 84 13.55 2.70 -8.99
CA ILE A 84 14.24 1.61 -8.29
C ILE A 84 15.06 2.16 -7.12
N THR A 85 15.88 3.18 -7.36
CA THR A 85 16.73 3.78 -6.33
C THR A 85 15.92 4.35 -5.17
N LEU A 86 14.79 5.00 -5.47
CA LEU A 86 13.91 5.59 -4.46
C LEU A 86 13.17 4.51 -3.65
N MET A 87 12.71 3.45 -4.28
CA MET A 87 11.73 2.53 -3.70
C MET A 87 12.33 1.20 -3.22
N LYS A 88 13.51 0.79 -3.70
CA LYS A 88 14.17 -0.45 -3.25
C LYS A 88 14.38 -0.52 -1.74
N PRO A 89 14.79 0.57 -1.04
CA PRO A 89 14.92 0.57 0.42
C PRO A 89 13.59 0.41 1.18
N LEU A 90 12.45 0.55 0.48
CA LEU A 90 11.10 0.47 1.07
C LEU A 90 10.45 -0.91 0.91
N GLU A 91 11.13 -1.86 0.29
CA GLU A 91 10.68 -3.26 0.25
C GLU A 91 10.71 -3.87 1.66
N ASN A 92 9.69 -4.63 2.00
CA ASN A 92 9.61 -5.35 3.28
C ASN A 92 9.09 -6.78 3.07
N GLU A 93 9.92 -7.61 2.48
CA GLU A 93 9.61 -9.05 2.32
C GLU A 93 9.50 -9.78 3.66
N GLY A 94 10.17 -9.25 4.70
CA GLY A 94 10.18 -9.82 6.04
C GLY A 94 8.79 -9.85 6.69
N PHE A 95 7.87 -8.94 6.32
CA PHE A 95 6.51 -8.92 6.85
C PHE A 95 5.78 -10.26 6.70
N PHE A 96 5.87 -10.90 5.52
CA PHE A 96 5.20 -12.16 5.23
C PHE A 96 5.93 -13.42 5.73
N ASN A 97 7.12 -13.25 6.30
CA ASN A 97 7.99 -14.35 6.72
C ASN A 97 8.17 -14.45 8.25
N LYS A 98 7.55 -13.57 9.04
CA LYS A 98 7.58 -13.60 10.51
C LYS A 98 6.82 -14.84 11.02
N LYS A 99 7.47 -15.73 11.78
CA LYS A 99 6.86 -16.96 12.30
C LYS A 99 7.25 -17.29 13.75
N GLU A 100 8.28 -16.67 14.29
CA GLU A 100 8.86 -17.09 15.55
C GLU A 100 8.04 -16.66 16.78
N LYS A 101 7.32 -15.55 16.67
CA LYS A 101 6.47 -15.00 17.74
C LYS A 101 5.15 -14.52 17.14
N LEU A 102 4.16 -14.28 18.00
CA LEU A 102 2.93 -13.65 17.59
C LEU A 102 3.21 -12.27 17.00
N ASN A 103 2.68 -12.02 15.80
CA ASN A 103 2.67 -10.72 15.15
C ASN A 103 1.24 -10.17 15.13
N ALA A 104 0.92 -9.24 16.03
CA ALA A 104 -0.34 -8.51 16.03
C ALA A 104 -0.26 -7.36 15.02
N VAL A 105 -1.04 -7.43 13.95
CA VAL A 105 -1.06 -6.48 12.84
C VAL A 105 -2.34 -5.66 12.91
N LEU A 106 -2.22 -4.38 13.21
CA LEU A 106 -3.33 -3.43 13.18
C LEU A 106 -3.49 -2.87 11.76
N VAL A 107 -4.63 -3.16 11.12
CA VAL A 107 -4.90 -2.70 9.75
C VAL A 107 -5.84 -1.52 9.77
N SER A 108 -5.37 -0.39 9.26
CA SER A 108 -6.03 0.91 9.30
C SER A 108 -6.29 1.48 7.90
N GLY A 109 -7.09 2.54 7.82
CA GLY A 109 -7.42 3.25 6.58
C GLY A 109 -8.86 3.73 6.56
N VAL A 110 -9.19 4.63 5.64
CA VAL A 110 -10.55 5.20 5.53
C VAL A 110 -11.55 4.17 4.98
N ASN A 111 -12.85 4.47 5.08
CA ASN A 111 -13.87 3.59 4.51
C ASN A 111 -13.74 3.49 2.98
N GLY A 112 -13.97 2.30 2.45
CA GLY A 112 -13.95 2.06 1.00
C GLY A 112 -12.57 1.82 0.38
N VAL A 113 -11.46 1.93 1.15
CA VAL A 113 -10.11 1.64 0.63
C VAL A 113 -9.83 0.14 0.47
N GLY A 114 -10.70 -0.73 0.95
CA GLY A 114 -10.54 -2.18 0.82
C GLY A 114 -9.81 -2.86 1.98
N LYS A 115 -9.86 -2.33 3.22
CA LYS A 115 -9.22 -2.93 4.41
C LYS A 115 -9.56 -4.40 4.59
N THR A 116 -10.83 -4.72 4.78
CA THR A 116 -11.33 -6.09 5.03
C THR A 116 -10.90 -7.06 3.93
N THR A 117 -11.01 -6.64 2.66
CA THR A 117 -10.56 -7.43 1.51
C THR A 117 -9.04 -7.62 1.54
N THR A 118 -8.29 -6.59 1.89
CA THR A 118 -6.82 -6.64 2.00
C THR A 118 -6.40 -7.59 3.12
N ILE A 119 -7.07 -7.56 4.27
CA ILE A 119 -6.84 -8.51 5.39
C ILE A 119 -7.04 -9.95 4.92
N GLY A 120 -8.13 -10.24 4.21
CA GLY A 120 -8.38 -11.56 3.65
C GLY A 120 -7.26 -12.04 2.72
N LYS A 121 -6.79 -11.15 1.84
CA LYS A 121 -5.68 -11.45 0.91
C LYS A 121 -4.33 -11.62 1.62
N ILE A 122 -4.03 -10.79 2.62
CA ILE A 122 -2.84 -10.94 3.48
C ILE A 122 -2.89 -12.29 4.20
N GLY A 123 -4.04 -12.61 4.82
CA GLY A 123 -4.25 -13.87 5.52
C GLY A 123 -4.02 -15.09 4.62
N LYS A 124 -4.47 -15.03 3.36
CA LYS A 124 -4.22 -16.07 2.36
C LYS A 124 -2.72 -16.24 2.08
N ILE A 125 -1.99 -15.14 1.87
CA ILE A 125 -0.53 -15.18 1.61
C ILE A 125 0.19 -15.76 2.83
N LEU A 126 -0.09 -15.26 4.04
CA LEU A 126 0.53 -15.75 5.27
C LEU A 126 0.26 -17.24 5.52
N LYS A 127 -0.99 -17.69 5.32
CA LYS A 127 -1.36 -19.11 5.44
C LYS A 127 -0.62 -19.96 4.40
N SER A 128 -0.53 -19.49 3.16
CA SER A 128 0.21 -20.20 2.09
C SER A 128 1.70 -20.32 2.41
N ASN A 129 2.26 -19.37 3.17
CA ASN A 129 3.63 -19.42 3.66
C ASN A 129 3.77 -20.30 4.92
N GLY A 130 2.70 -20.97 5.36
CA GLY A 130 2.70 -21.88 6.51
C GLY A 130 2.54 -21.20 7.86
N SER A 131 2.08 -19.94 7.91
CA SER A 131 1.74 -19.27 9.17
C SER A 131 0.36 -19.66 9.66
N LYS A 132 0.21 -19.80 10.98
CA LYS A 132 -1.09 -19.92 11.65
C LYS A 132 -1.68 -18.53 11.87
N VAL A 133 -2.76 -18.21 11.17
CA VAL A 133 -3.36 -16.87 11.09
C VAL A 133 -4.72 -16.84 11.76
N MET A 134 -5.01 -15.73 12.47
CA MET A 134 -6.31 -15.41 13.03
C MET A 134 -6.76 -14.01 12.58
N PHE A 135 -8.05 -13.83 12.38
CA PHE A 135 -8.66 -12.53 12.13
C PHE A 135 -9.35 -12.00 13.40
N SER A 136 -9.37 -10.67 13.56
CA SER A 136 -10.09 -9.97 14.62
C SER A 136 -11.00 -8.91 14.02
N ALA A 137 -12.34 -9.08 14.18
CA ALA A 137 -13.37 -8.21 13.60
C ALA A 137 -13.65 -7.00 14.50
N CYS A 138 -12.78 -5.99 14.46
CA CYS A 138 -12.90 -4.79 15.29
C CYS A 138 -13.67 -3.64 14.61
N ASP A 139 -14.13 -3.74 13.35
CA ASP A 139 -15.15 -2.84 12.77
C ASP A 139 -16.55 -3.26 13.23
N THR A 140 -16.76 -3.17 14.56
CA THR A 140 -17.99 -3.67 15.22
C THR A 140 -19.25 -2.87 14.91
N PHE A 141 -19.11 -1.64 14.42
CA PHE A 141 -20.24 -0.78 14.08
C PHE A 141 -20.93 -1.19 12.78
N ARG A 142 -20.24 -1.93 11.91
CA ARG A 142 -20.74 -2.34 10.60
C ARG A 142 -20.94 -3.84 10.55
N ALA A 143 -22.24 -4.28 10.67
CA ALA A 143 -22.57 -5.71 10.54
C ALA A 143 -21.99 -6.33 9.27
N ALA A 144 -22.12 -5.64 8.13
CA ALA A 144 -21.57 -6.10 6.85
C ALA A 144 -20.03 -6.24 6.84
N ALA A 145 -19.29 -5.48 7.66
CA ALA A 145 -17.83 -5.63 7.76
C ALA A 145 -17.47 -6.91 8.52
N ILE A 146 -18.18 -7.20 9.61
CA ILE A 146 -18.02 -8.45 10.37
C ILE A 146 -18.31 -9.65 9.47
N GLU A 147 -19.46 -9.64 8.77
CA GLU A 147 -19.87 -10.72 7.85
C GLU A 147 -18.86 -10.90 6.69
N GLN A 148 -18.36 -9.79 6.15
CA GLN A 148 -17.35 -9.82 5.08
C GLN A 148 -16.05 -10.46 5.57
N LEU A 149 -15.56 -10.10 6.76
CA LEU A 149 -14.34 -10.67 7.32
C LEU A 149 -14.53 -12.16 7.66
N GLU A 150 -15.70 -12.53 8.16
CA GLU A 150 -16.07 -13.94 8.41
C GLU A 150 -16.10 -14.76 7.11
N SER A 151 -16.69 -14.19 6.04
CA SER A 151 -16.67 -14.83 4.72
C SER A 151 -15.24 -15.10 4.24
N TRP A 152 -14.33 -14.13 4.44
CA TRP A 152 -12.91 -14.33 4.15
C TRP A 152 -12.28 -15.41 5.02
N ALA A 153 -12.55 -15.39 6.34
CA ALA A 153 -12.02 -16.39 7.27
C ALA A 153 -12.43 -17.81 6.86
N ASN A 154 -13.72 -18.01 6.56
CA ASN A 154 -14.26 -19.29 6.10
C ASN A 154 -13.65 -19.71 4.75
N LYS A 155 -13.51 -18.77 3.80
CA LYS A 155 -12.98 -19.04 2.47
C LYS A 155 -11.54 -19.52 2.47
N ILE A 156 -10.71 -18.96 3.32
CA ILE A 156 -9.30 -19.35 3.44
C ILE A 156 -9.05 -20.29 4.62
N ASP A 157 -10.10 -20.70 5.34
CA ASP A 157 -10.07 -21.59 6.48
C ASP A 157 -9.08 -21.09 7.55
N VAL A 158 -9.34 -19.92 8.14
CA VAL A 158 -8.64 -19.34 9.29
C VAL A 158 -9.63 -18.99 10.40
N GLN A 159 -9.14 -18.95 11.63
CA GLN A 159 -9.95 -18.62 12.79
C GLN A 159 -10.27 -17.11 12.81
N ILE A 160 -11.45 -16.75 13.32
CA ILE A 160 -11.87 -15.36 13.51
C ILE A 160 -12.41 -15.15 14.93
N THR A 161 -11.94 -14.10 15.60
CA THR A 161 -12.54 -13.57 16.83
C THR A 161 -13.47 -12.42 16.47
N LYS A 162 -14.75 -12.54 16.86
CA LYS A 162 -15.79 -11.54 16.63
C LYS A 162 -16.69 -11.39 17.84
N SER A 163 -17.43 -10.30 17.93
CA SER A 163 -18.47 -10.06 18.93
C SER A 163 -19.73 -9.52 18.27
N ALA A 164 -20.79 -9.35 19.05
CA ALA A 164 -22.03 -8.76 18.57
C ALA A 164 -21.80 -7.35 18.01
N GLN A 165 -22.63 -6.95 17.04
CA GLN A 165 -22.59 -5.59 16.49
C GLN A 165 -22.70 -4.55 17.62
N GLY A 166 -21.87 -3.51 17.58
CA GLY A 166 -21.83 -2.45 18.60
C GLY A 166 -21.00 -2.78 19.84
N SER A 167 -20.37 -3.96 19.91
CA SER A 167 -19.41 -4.28 20.97
C SER A 167 -18.20 -3.35 20.93
N ASP A 168 -17.51 -3.22 22.06
CA ASP A 168 -16.27 -2.43 22.11
C ASP A 168 -15.15 -3.04 21.26
N PRO A 169 -14.67 -2.33 20.21
CA PRO A 169 -13.60 -2.84 19.34
C PRO A 169 -12.33 -3.25 20.09
N ALA A 170 -11.98 -2.51 21.14
CA ALA A 170 -10.79 -2.80 21.94
C ALA A 170 -10.91 -4.12 22.71
N SER A 171 -12.12 -4.47 23.16
CA SER A 171 -12.36 -5.77 23.82
C SER A 171 -12.22 -6.92 22.84
N VAL A 172 -12.66 -6.75 21.58
CA VAL A 172 -12.50 -7.78 20.52
C VAL A 172 -11.02 -7.98 20.21
N ALA A 173 -10.26 -6.90 20.07
CA ALA A 173 -8.82 -6.98 19.83
C ALA A 173 -8.07 -7.66 20.99
N TYR A 174 -8.43 -7.31 22.23
CA TYR A 174 -7.87 -7.93 23.42
C TYR A 174 -8.08 -9.46 23.41
N ASN A 175 -9.32 -9.91 23.24
CA ASN A 175 -9.67 -11.33 23.24
C ASN A 175 -8.93 -12.06 22.10
N ALA A 176 -8.84 -11.46 20.90
CA ALA A 176 -8.17 -12.06 19.77
C ALA A 176 -6.67 -12.33 20.06
N ILE A 177 -5.97 -11.37 20.68
CA ILE A 177 -4.56 -11.54 21.01
C ILE A 177 -4.39 -12.60 22.11
N GLU A 178 -5.24 -12.59 23.14
CA GLU A 178 -5.19 -13.59 24.19
C GLU A 178 -5.45 -15.01 23.65
N GLU A 179 -6.46 -15.18 22.80
CA GLU A 179 -6.76 -16.45 22.11
C GLU A 179 -5.59 -16.87 21.22
N ALA A 180 -4.99 -15.95 20.50
CA ALA A 180 -3.88 -16.22 19.60
C ALA A 180 -2.62 -16.71 20.35
N LEU A 181 -2.30 -16.09 21.48
CA LEU A 181 -1.18 -16.52 22.33
C LEU A 181 -1.43 -17.93 22.86
N LYS A 182 -2.64 -18.20 23.40
CA LYS A 182 -3.00 -19.54 23.92
C LYS A 182 -3.02 -20.61 22.81
N GLY A 183 -3.42 -20.21 21.61
CA GLY A 183 -3.55 -21.10 20.45
C GLY A 183 -2.25 -21.28 19.64
N GLY A 184 -1.18 -20.57 19.96
CA GLY A 184 0.09 -20.65 19.23
C GLY A 184 -0.03 -20.12 17.80
N PHE A 185 -0.77 -19.00 17.59
CA PHE A 185 -0.85 -18.34 16.29
C PHE A 185 0.41 -17.50 16.02
N ASN A 186 0.75 -17.38 14.74
CA ASN A 186 1.86 -16.54 14.30
C ASN A 186 1.38 -15.11 13.98
N HIS A 187 0.13 -14.95 13.50
CA HIS A 187 -0.41 -13.65 13.11
C HIS A 187 -1.84 -13.46 13.59
N VAL A 188 -2.13 -12.24 14.13
CA VAL A 188 -3.49 -11.73 14.31
C VAL A 188 -3.65 -10.50 13.44
N LEU A 189 -4.56 -10.55 12.46
CA LEU A 189 -4.90 -9.41 11.62
C LEU A 189 -6.15 -8.72 12.15
N ILE A 190 -5.99 -7.49 12.64
CA ILE A 190 -7.04 -6.71 13.32
C ILE A 190 -7.67 -5.76 12.31
N ASP A 191 -8.93 -6.03 11.90
CA ASP A 191 -9.73 -5.15 11.03
C ASP A 191 -10.38 -4.04 11.85
N THR A 192 -10.20 -2.80 11.45
CA THR A 192 -10.68 -1.65 12.20
C THR A 192 -11.66 -0.79 11.40
N ALA A 193 -12.48 0.00 12.09
CA ALA A 193 -13.32 1.00 11.45
C ALA A 193 -12.50 2.03 10.65
N GLY A 194 -13.12 2.70 9.68
CA GLY A 194 -12.45 3.69 8.83
C GLY A 194 -13.25 5.00 8.67
N ARG A 195 -14.06 5.39 9.66
CA ARG A 195 -14.98 6.54 9.59
C ARG A 195 -14.26 7.87 9.80
N LEU A 196 -13.51 8.34 8.80
CA LEU A 196 -12.72 9.57 8.90
C LEU A 196 -13.59 10.85 9.10
N GLN A 197 -14.87 10.83 8.69
CA GLN A 197 -15.80 11.93 8.93
C GLN A 197 -16.06 12.19 10.42
N ASN A 198 -15.84 11.18 11.29
CA ASN A 198 -15.83 11.34 12.74
C ASN A 198 -14.40 11.11 13.28
N LYS A 199 -13.49 11.92 12.79
CA LYS A 199 -12.04 11.81 12.97
C LYS A 199 -11.64 11.61 14.42
N LYS A 200 -12.17 12.42 15.35
CA LYS A 200 -11.81 12.36 16.77
C LYS A 200 -12.12 11.00 17.38
N ASN A 201 -13.33 10.50 17.17
CA ASN A 201 -13.75 9.22 17.74
C ASN A 201 -12.97 8.04 17.14
N LEU A 202 -12.70 8.08 15.82
CA LEU A 202 -11.89 7.07 15.15
C LEU A 202 -10.47 7.02 15.75
N MET A 203 -9.87 8.18 15.98
CA MET A 203 -8.53 8.30 16.51
C MET A 203 -8.43 7.82 17.96
N GLU A 204 -9.46 8.10 18.77
CA GLU A 204 -9.58 7.58 20.14
C GLU A 204 -9.74 6.05 20.15
N GLU A 205 -10.55 5.49 19.24
CA GLU A 205 -10.72 4.04 19.08
C GLU A 205 -9.41 3.35 18.70
N TYR A 206 -8.65 3.90 17.75
CA TYR A 206 -7.33 3.38 17.39
C TYR A 206 -6.36 3.36 18.56
N LYS A 207 -6.27 4.46 19.32
CA LYS A 207 -5.44 4.53 20.52
C LYS A 207 -5.87 3.49 21.55
N LYS A 208 -7.18 3.32 21.73
CA LYS A 208 -7.73 2.36 22.67
C LYS A 208 -7.35 0.93 22.28
N ILE A 209 -7.53 0.56 21.00
CA ILE A 209 -7.11 -0.76 20.49
C ILE A 209 -5.62 -0.98 20.74
N ALA A 210 -4.75 -0.05 20.32
CA ALA A 210 -3.31 -0.18 20.54
C ALA A 210 -2.92 -0.26 22.02
N ASN A 211 -3.61 0.47 22.89
CA ASN A 211 -3.32 0.44 24.32
C ASN A 211 -3.73 -0.89 24.98
N VAL A 212 -4.84 -1.49 24.55
CA VAL A 212 -5.26 -2.77 25.15
C VAL A 212 -4.42 -3.94 24.63
N THR A 213 -3.93 -3.87 23.39
CA THR A 213 -3.01 -4.88 22.85
C THR A 213 -1.68 -4.89 23.63
N LYS A 214 -1.15 -3.71 23.99
CA LYS A 214 0.04 -3.55 24.84
C LYS A 214 -0.08 -4.11 26.26
N LYS A 215 -1.30 -4.25 26.77
CA LYS A 215 -1.50 -4.86 28.11
C LYS A 215 -1.22 -6.36 28.11
N ILE A 216 -1.36 -7.03 26.96
CA ILE A 216 -1.12 -8.45 26.80
C ILE A 216 0.32 -8.68 26.32
N ASP A 217 0.74 -7.91 25.33
CA ASP A 217 2.10 -7.93 24.79
C ASP A 217 2.60 -6.49 24.66
N PRO A 218 3.62 -6.08 25.44
CA PRO A 218 4.13 -4.71 25.48
C PRO A 218 4.60 -4.18 24.12
N ASP A 219 4.99 -5.08 23.21
CA ASP A 219 5.46 -4.72 21.87
C ASP A 219 4.31 -4.63 20.84
N ALA A 220 3.08 -5.07 21.21
CA ALA A 220 1.92 -5.00 20.30
C ALA A 220 1.32 -3.57 20.22
N PRO A 221 0.73 -3.17 19.08
CA PRO A 221 0.74 -3.89 17.81
C PRO A 221 2.13 -3.90 17.20
N HIS A 222 2.59 -5.05 16.71
CA HIS A 222 3.94 -5.22 16.14
C HIS A 222 4.06 -4.58 14.75
N ASP A 223 2.94 -4.56 14.01
CA ASP A 223 2.83 -3.86 12.74
C ASP A 223 1.54 -3.02 12.72
N VAL A 224 1.65 -1.82 12.17
CA VAL A 224 0.54 -0.91 11.88
C VAL A 224 0.53 -0.64 10.39
N ILE A 225 -0.39 -1.28 9.69
CA ILE A 225 -0.51 -1.18 8.23
C ILE A 225 -1.59 -0.20 7.86
N LEU A 226 -1.23 0.83 7.10
CA LEU A 226 -2.19 1.76 6.52
C LEU A 226 -2.53 1.35 5.08
N VAL A 227 -3.81 1.03 4.85
CA VAL A 227 -4.35 0.73 3.53
C VAL A 227 -4.85 2.02 2.88
N LEU A 228 -4.38 2.30 1.69
CA LEU A 228 -4.64 3.51 0.91
C LEU A 228 -5.26 3.15 -0.44
N ASP A 229 -6.08 4.05 -0.97
CA ASP A 229 -6.72 3.93 -2.29
C ASP A 229 -6.03 4.85 -3.29
N ALA A 230 -5.40 4.28 -4.32
CA ALA A 230 -4.67 5.04 -5.34
C ALA A 230 -5.56 6.04 -6.10
N THR A 231 -6.87 5.77 -6.21
CA THR A 231 -7.81 6.67 -6.89
C THR A 231 -7.99 8.01 -6.16
N SER A 232 -7.62 8.06 -4.88
CA SER A 232 -7.69 9.28 -4.06
C SER A 232 -6.58 10.30 -4.38
N GLY A 233 -5.57 9.95 -5.20
CA GLY A 233 -4.48 10.84 -5.59
C GLY A 233 -3.80 11.48 -4.38
N GLN A 234 -3.50 12.78 -4.43
CA GLN A 234 -2.80 13.52 -3.36
C GLN A 234 -3.47 13.46 -1.98
N ASN A 235 -4.76 13.14 -1.89
CA ASN A 235 -5.44 13.02 -0.60
C ASN A 235 -4.87 11.90 0.29
N VAL A 236 -4.20 10.88 -0.28
CA VAL A 236 -3.56 9.82 0.51
C VAL A 236 -2.42 10.37 1.38
N ILE A 237 -1.75 11.45 0.94
CA ILE A 237 -0.68 12.09 1.71
C ILE A 237 -1.22 12.62 3.05
N ASN A 238 -2.39 13.26 3.01
CA ASN A 238 -3.06 13.75 4.23
C ASN A 238 -3.49 12.58 5.12
N GLN A 239 -3.95 11.47 4.52
CA GLN A 239 -4.31 10.28 5.30
C GLN A 239 -3.09 9.71 6.04
N VAL A 240 -1.96 9.54 5.37
CA VAL A 240 -0.72 9.07 6.02
C VAL A 240 -0.34 9.98 7.18
N GLU A 241 -0.37 11.31 6.97
CA GLU A 241 -0.02 12.27 8.00
C GLU A 241 -0.92 12.17 9.24
N GLU A 242 -2.23 12.07 9.01
CA GLU A 242 -3.21 12.01 10.09
C GLU A 242 -3.14 10.70 10.88
N PHE A 243 -3.01 9.56 10.21
CA PHE A 243 -2.89 8.28 10.89
C PHE A 243 -1.55 8.16 11.64
N ASN A 244 -0.45 8.63 11.04
CA ASN A 244 0.88 8.56 11.65
C ASN A 244 1.04 9.44 12.90
N LYS A 245 0.22 10.50 13.05
CA LYS A 245 0.17 11.32 14.29
C LYS A 245 -0.37 10.54 15.50
N ILE A 246 -1.08 9.44 15.27
CA ILE A 246 -1.79 8.71 16.33
C ILE A 246 -1.03 7.48 16.76
N ILE A 247 -0.66 6.67 15.79
CA ILE A 247 0.14 5.46 15.96
C ILE A 247 1.15 5.43 14.83
N PRO A 248 2.45 5.25 15.10
CA PRO A 248 3.45 5.14 14.07
C PRO A 248 3.09 4.03 13.06
N ILE A 249 3.00 4.38 11.78
CA ILE A 249 2.75 3.44 10.69
C ILE A 249 4.03 2.68 10.42
N THR A 250 3.96 1.36 10.33
CA THR A 250 5.11 0.48 10.02
C THR A 250 5.11 0.01 8.56
N GLY A 251 3.99 0.16 7.85
CA GLY A 251 3.90 -0.22 6.45
C GLY A 251 2.67 0.31 5.74
N LEU A 252 2.77 0.41 4.41
CA LEU A 252 1.72 0.88 3.53
C LEU A 252 1.26 -0.24 2.60
N ILE A 253 -0.03 -0.28 2.31
CA ILE A 253 -0.59 -1.08 1.21
C ILE A 253 -1.42 -0.14 0.33
N MET A 254 -1.10 -0.11 -0.96
CA MET A 254 -1.85 0.68 -1.93
C MET A 254 -2.79 -0.23 -2.73
N THR A 255 -4.07 0.11 -2.76
CA THR A 255 -5.11 -0.64 -3.47
C THR A 255 -5.61 0.12 -4.72
N LYS A 256 -6.39 -0.57 -5.56
CA LYS A 256 -7.08 -0.01 -6.74
C LYS A 256 -6.16 0.64 -7.78
N LEU A 257 -4.93 0.15 -7.88
CA LEU A 257 -3.98 0.65 -8.87
C LEU A 257 -4.37 0.30 -10.31
N ASP A 258 -5.14 -0.77 -10.50
CA ASP A 258 -5.73 -1.21 -11.77
C ASP A 258 -6.80 -0.25 -12.31
N GLY A 259 -7.46 0.49 -11.43
CA GLY A 259 -8.56 1.40 -11.76
C GLY A 259 -8.14 2.84 -12.08
N THR A 260 -6.88 3.23 -11.90
CA THR A 260 -6.46 4.63 -11.94
C THR A 260 -5.28 4.88 -12.88
N ALA A 261 -5.17 6.10 -13.39
CA ALA A 261 -3.97 6.63 -14.04
C ALA A 261 -2.98 7.29 -13.03
N LYS A 262 -3.29 7.26 -11.73
CA LYS A 262 -2.58 8.00 -10.67
C LYS A 262 -1.52 7.16 -9.93
N GLY A 263 -0.87 6.22 -10.59
CA GLY A 263 0.18 5.39 -9.99
C GLY A 263 1.39 6.17 -9.46
N GLY A 264 1.60 7.39 -9.94
CA GLY A 264 2.67 8.29 -9.49
C GLY A 264 2.62 8.64 -8.01
N ILE A 265 1.44 8.56 -7.38
CA ILE A 265 1.27 8.84 -5.95
C ILE A 265 2.14 7.98 -5.03
N LEU A 266 2.50 6.77 -5.46
CA LEU A 266 3.44 5.92 -4.72
C LEU A 266 4.83 6.55 -4.62
N LEU A 267 5.29 7.26 -5.67
CA LEU A 267 6.59 7.96 -5.67
C LEU A 267 6.57 9.15 -4.71
N ALA A 268 5.45 9.90 -4.69
CA ALA A 268 5.26 11.01 -3.76
C ALA A 268 5.30 10.53 -2.29
N LEU A 269 4.63 9.42 -1.98
CA LEU A 269 4.63 8.81 -0.64
C LEU A 269 6.02 8.29 -0.26
N ALA A 270 6.69 7.57 -1.17
CA ALA A 270 8.03 7.04 -0.97
C ALA A 270 9.01 8.17 -0.65
N LYS A 271 8.96 9.26 -1.42
CA LYS A 271 9.83 10.42 -1.23
C LYS A 271 9.60 11.14 0.09
N LYS A 272 8.32 11.33 0.46
CA LYS A 272 7.95 12.13 1.64
C LYS A 272 8.13 11.37 2.96
N TYR A 273 7.71 10.10 3.01
CA TYR A 273 7.58 9.39 4.30
C TYR A 273 8.61 8.28 4.50
N LYS A 274 9.15 7.73 3.43
CA LYS A 274 10.11 6.58 3.49
C LYS A 274 9.58 5.39 4.29
N LEU A 275 8.26 5.19 4.28
CA LEU A 275 7.61 4.07 4.94
C LEU A 275 7.71 2.82 4.07
N PRO A 276 7.89 1.62 4.66
CA PRO A 276 7.87 0.37 3.92
C PRO A 276 6.56 0.18 3.13
N ILE A 277 6.66 -0.30 1.91
CA ILE A 277 5.52 -0.70 1.09
C ILE A 277 5.43 -2.22 1.15
N ILE A 278 4.35 -2.73 1.74
CA ILE A 278 4.17 -4.15 1.98
C ILE A 278 3.66 -4.86 0.73
N ALA A 279 2.60 -4.31 0.12
CA ALA A 279 1.94 -4.92 -1.03
C ALA A 279 1.15 -3.91 -1.85
N LEU A 280 0.83 -4.29 -3.08
CA LEU A 280 0.01 -3.52 -4.02
C LEU A 280 -1.21 -4.33 -4.44
N GLY A 281 -2.41 -3.71 -4.34
CA GLY A 281 -3.67 -4.27 -4.83
C GLY A 281 -3.89 -3.90 -6.30
N LEU A 282 -3.86 -4.90 -7.15
CA LEU A 282 -3.90 -4.79 -8.62
C LEU A 282 -5.20 -5.34 -9.21
N GLY A 283 -6.25 -5.47 -8.39
CA GLY A 283 -7.55 -5.96 -8.78
C GLY A 283 -8.35 -6.55 -7.63
N GLU A 284 -9.55 -7.08 -7.93
CA GLU A 284 -10.50 -7.56 -6.93
C GLU A 284 -10.28 -9.03 -6.51
N LYS A 285 -9.66 -9.86 -7.37
CA LYS A 285 -9.47 -11.29 -7.11
C LYS A 285 -8.56 -11.52 -5.91
N GLU A 286 -8.67 -12.69 -5.29
CA GLU A 286 -7.87 -13.09 -4.12
C GLU A 286 -6.36 -12.99 -4.33
N ASP A 287 -5.91 -13.29 -5.55
CA ASP A 287 -4.49 -13.30 -5.92
C ASP A 287 -4.00 -11.94 -6.48
N ASP A 288 -4.85 -10.90 -6.45
CA ASP A 288 -4.51 -9.58 -6.99
C ASP A 288 -3.86 -8.66 -5.94
N LEU A 289 -3.51 -9.17 -4.76
CA LEU A 289 -2.58 -8.53 -3.85
C LEU A 289 -1.17 -9.08 -4.12
N GLN A 290 -0.27 -8.21 -4.54
CA GLN A 290 1.11 -8.59 -4.87
C GLN A 290 2.08 -7.99 -3.86
N ILE A 291 3.00 -8.79 -3.33
CA ILE A 291 4.10 -8.31 -2.50
C ILE A 291 4.87 -7.25 -3.29
N PHE A 292 5.16 -6.12 -2.65
CA PHE A 292 5.83 -5.03 -3.32
C PHE A 292 7.26 -5.41 -3.73
N ASN A 293 7.61 -5.08 -4.97
CA ASN A 293 8.96 -5.19 -5.49
C ASN A 293 9.25 -3.98 -6.39
N ALA A 294 10.27 -3.22 -6.06
CA ALA A 294 10.59 -1.95 -6.68
C ALA A 294 10.96 -2.09 -8.16
N GLU A 295 11.70 -3.14 -8.52
CA GLU A 295 12.10 -3.38 -9.91
C GLU A 295 10.89 -3.70 -10.78
N LYS A 296 10.02 -4.64 -10.33
CA LYS A 296 8.79 -4.99 -11.05
C LYS A 296 7.82 -3.82 -11.16
N PHE A 297 7.73 -3.00 -10.10
CA PHE A 297 6.94 -1.78 -10.13
C PHE A 297 7.49 -0.79 -11.16
N ALA A 298 8.79 -0.51 -11.14
CA ALA A 298 9.43 0.40 -12.08
C ALA A 298 9.28 -0.06 -13.54
N GLU A 299 9.50 -1.35 -13.82
CA GLU A 299 9.30 -1.95 -15.14
C GLU A 299 7.85 -1.83 -15.63
N ALA A 300 6.90 -2.12 -14.75
CA ALA A 300 5.49 -2.01 -15.09
C ALA A 300 5.08 -0.55 -15.31
N PHE A 301 5.58 0.38 -14.51
CA PHE A 301 5.22 1.80 -14.54
C PHE A 301 5.83 2.53 -15.76
N THR A 302 7.08 2.23 -16.12
CA THR A 302 7.77 2.85 -17.27
C THR A 302 7.60 2.06 -18.57
N GLN A 303 7.00 0.87 -18.51
CA GLN A 303 6.86 -0.06 -19.65
C GLN A 303 8.21 -0.48 -20.29
N ILE A 304 9.30 -0.43 -19.52
CA ILE A 304 10.64 -0.89 -19.93
C ILE A 304 10.98 -2.18 -19.16
N ASN A 305 11.36 -3.20 -19.91
CA ASN A 305 11.84 -4.46 -19.35
C ASN A 305 13.30 -4.37 -18.91
#